data_56b7a720cfc69775bb70125321e075d5
#
_entry.id   56b7a720cfc69775bb70125321e075d5
#
_cell.length_a   1.000
_cell.length_b   1.000
_cell.length_c   1.000
_cell.angle_alpha   90.00
_cell.angle_beta   90.00
_cell.angle_gamma   90.00
#
_symmetry.space_group_name_H-M   'P 1'
#
loop_
_entity.id
_entity.type
_entity.pdbx_description
1 polymer ?
#
loop_
_entity_poly.entity_id
_entity_poly.type
_entity_poly.pdbx_seq_one_letter_code
_entity_poly.pdbx_strand_id
1 'polypeptide(L)'
;MRTIVAVSICTLLMAMLAFTSVFESLGISLSSEEGSFEASVDYAEGTNLYALVEIDEGDNNEETSITLIRHEFVFSVNNDEGAISWDFGDGTAASGSDVIHGFDLPGIYTVTATSITPDKVETSEVIVTVDLDATAEADNMECACAPTGKDTVIDLLAQDGVMSFEGFVKVEHDGSSESCSLRNPLQECHIRIILETTSSGNVIAQDVMFDDTFRSNELVFDFDLDEMEFEDGEGLQIRLETDQIRDWHKPTAEWSNTAPISMV
;
A
#
# COMPACT_ATOMS: atom_id res chain seq x y z
N MET A 1 18.13 -74.37 -36.20
CA MET A 1 18.38 -73.40 -35.11
C MET A 1 19.08 -72.11 -35.57
N ARG A 2 20.08 -72.19 -36.47
CA ARG A 2 20.79 -70.94 -36.95
C ARG A 2 19.95 -70.01 -37.81
N THR A 3 18.99 -70.49 -38.57
CA THR A 3 18.11 -69.70 -39.45
C THR A 3 17.04 -68.93 -38.69
N ILE A 4 16.54 -69.47 -37.59
CA ILE A 4 15.51 -68.80 -36.76
C ILE A 4 16.13 -67.64 -35.98
N VAL A 5 17.36 -67.74 -35.53
CA VAL A 5 18.07 -66.65 -34.81
C VAL A 5 18.40 -65.49 -35.75
N ALA A 6 18.78 -65.78 -37.00
CA ALA A 6 19.08 -64.74 -38.00
C ALA A 6 17.83 -63.93 -38.41
N VAL A 7 16.68 -64.56 -38.55
CA VAL A 7 15.42 -63.90 -38.87
C VAL A 7 14.93 -63.05 -37.67
N SER A 8 15.12 -63.50 -36.43
CA SER A 8 14.74 -62.72 -35.23
C SER A 8 15.59 -61.46 -35.03
N ILE A 9 16.89 -61.54 -35.34
CA ILE A 9 17.81 -60.39 -35.28
C ILE A 9 17.50 -59.36 -36.36
N CYS A 10 17.17 -59.81 -37.61
CA CYS A 10 16.80 -58.90 -38.69
C CYS A 10 15.47 -58.19 -38.41
N THR A 11 14.50 -58.84 -37.82
CA THR A 11 13.18 -58.21 -37.44
C THR A 11 13.35 -57.21 -36.30
N LEU A 12 14.24 -57.45 -35.33
CA LEU A 12 14.54 -56.51 -34.25
C LEU A 12 15.28 -55.27 -34.77
N LEU A 13 16.23 -55.43 -35.70
CA LEU A 13 16.96 -54.32 -36.34
C LEU A 13 16.04 -53.48 -37.23
N MET A 14 15.11 -54.09 -37.99
CA MET A 14 14.12 -53.38 -38.79
C MET A 14 13.11 -52.61 -37.90
N ALA A 15 12.76 -53.15 -36.74
CA ALA A 15 11.88 -52.45 -35.77
C ALA A 15 12.58 -51.25 -35.14
N MET A 16 13.91 -51.32 -34.84
CA MET A 16 14.66 -50.19 -34.33
C MET A 16 14.84 -49.08 -35.39
N LEU A 17 15.08 -49.44 -36.66
CA LEU A 17 15.19 -48.48 -37.74
C LEU A 17 13.82 -47.80 -38.06
N ALA A 18 12.70 -48.50 -37.91
CA ALA A 18 11.37 -47.91 -38.04
C ALA A 18 11.03 -46.95 -36.89
N PHE A 19 11.54 -47.21 -35.67
CA PHE A 19 11.34 -46.34 -34.52
C PHE A 19 12.08 -45.02 -34.65
N THR A 20 13.32 -45.05 -35.20
CA THR A 20 14.11 -43.82 -35.43
C THR A 20 13.51 -42.94 -36.54
N SER A 21 12.93 -43.51 -37.60
CA SER A 21 12.31 -42.77 -38.66
C SER A 21 10.92 -42.18 -38.27
N VAL A 22 10.24 -42.73 -37.32
CA VAL A 22 8.98 -42.21 -36.79
C VAL A 22 9.25 -41.00 -35.87
N PHE A 23 10.38 -41.01 -35.13
CA PHE A 23 10.80 -39.86 -34.30
C PHE A 23 11.14 -38.63 -35.13
N GLU A 24 11.79 -38.81 -36.30
CA GLU A 24 12.09 -37.68 -37.20
C GLU A 24 10.84 -37.17 -37.94
N SER A 25 9.81 -38.02 -38.17
CA SER A 25 8.59 -37.63 -38.85
C SER A 25 7.57 -36.92 -37.95
N LEU A 26 7.73 -37.02 -36.64
CA LEU A 26 6.83 -36.37 -35.69
C LEU A 26 7.22 -34.91 -35.41
N GLY A 27 8.31 -34.40 -35.99
CA GLY A 27 8.69 -32.99 -35.81
C GLY A 27 8.85 -32.58 -34.36
N ILE A 28 9.11 -33.55 -33.44
CA ILE A 28 9.53 -33.26 -32.09
C ILE A 28 10.99 -32.81 -32.18
N SER A 29 11.17 -31.60 -32.62
CA SER A 29 12.33 -30.83 -32.26
C SER A 29 12.29 -30.72 -30.74
N LEU A 30 13.21 -31.40 -30.06
CA LEU A 30 13.66 -31.00 -28.75
C LEU A 30 14.45 -29.70 -28.97
N SER A 31 13.78 -28.63 -29.39
CA SER A 31 14.27 -27.32 -29.05
C SER A 31 14.28 -27.29 -27.52
N SER A 32 15.43 -27.18 -26.90
CA SER A 32 15.50 -26.55 -25.60
C SER A 32 14.63 -25.30 -25.75
N GLU A 33 13.47 -25.23 -25.12
CA GLU A 33 12.82 -23.96 -24.88
C GLU A 33 13.90 -23.14 -24.19
N GLU A 34 14.53 -22.21 -24.91
CA GLU A 34 15.21 -21.10 -24.29
C GLU A 34 14.14 -20.52 -23.38
N GLY A 35 14.32 -20.65 -22.06
CA GLY A 35 13.33 -20.24 -21.10
C GLY A 35 12.93 -18.81 -21.42
N SER A 36 11.65 -18.55 -21.53
CA SER A 36 11.11 -17.21 -21.71
C SER A 36 11.74 -16.29 -20.67
N PHE A 37 12.05 -15.06 -21.06
CA PHE A 37 12.51 -14.04 -20.10
C PHE A 37 11.39 -13.79 -19.10
N GLU A 38 11.64 -14.02 -17.82
CA GLU A 38 10.64 -13.89 -16.75
C GLU A 38 11.20 -13.05 -15.60
N ALA A 39 10.40 -12.06 -15.20
CA ALA A 39 10.60 -11.30 -13.98
C ALA A 39 9.88 -11.99 -12.81
N SER A 40 10.43 -11.86 -11.64
CA SER A 40 9.85 -12.36 -10.38
C SER A 40 10.11 -11.37 -9.25
N VAL A 41 9.31 -11.44 -8.20
CA VAL A 41 9.45 -10.69 -6.95
C VAL A 41 9.41 -11.68 -5.79
N ASP A 42 10.08 -11.38 -4.68
CA ASP A 42 10.13 -12.24 -3.49
C ASP A 42 8.76 -12.35 -2.80
N TYR A 43 8.04 -11.24 -2.67
CA TYR A 43 6.67 -11.14 -2.19
C TYR A 43 5.87 -10.24 -3.12
N ALA A 44 4.62 -10.59 -3.40
CA ALA A 44 3.73 -9.78 -4.23
C ALA A 44 2.99 -8.70 -3.42
N GLU A 45 3.04 -8.78 -2.10
CA GLU A 45 2.35 -7.87 -1.18
C GLU A 45 3.34 -7.38 -0.13
N GLY A 46 3.24 -6.10 0.24
CA GLY A 46 4.06 -5.48 1.27
C GLY A 46 3.34 -4.32 1.93
N THR A 47 3.69 -4.01 3.18
CA THR A 47 3.05 -2.96 3.95
C THR A 47 4.08 -1.89 4.34
N ASN A 48 3.80 -0.66 4.00
CA ASN A 48 4.54 0.50 4.49
C ASN A 48 4.06 0.88 5.89
N LEU A 49 4.95 1.41 6.71
CA LEU A 49 4.60 1.96 8.02
C LEU A 49 4.78 3.48 8.00
N TYR A 50 3.73 4.21 8.34
CA TYR A 50 3.74 5.66 8.42
C TYR A 50 3.44 6.12 9.84
N ALA A 51 4.18 7.10 10.33
CA ALA A 51 3.92 7.73 11.62
C ALA A 51 4.02 9.24 11.49
N LEU A 52 2.97 9.94 11.89
CA LEU A 52 2.90 11.38 12.02
C LEU A 52 2.83 11.73 13.51
N VAL A 53 3.69 12.62 13.97
CA VAL A 53 3.65 13.20 15.32
C VAL A 53 3.66 14.71 15.20
N GLU A 54 2.61 15.35 15.66
CA GLU A 54 2.48 16.80 15.74
C GLU A 54 2.36 17.22 17.20
N ILE A 55 3.28 18.04 17.65
CA ILE A 55 3.33 18.54 19.03
C ILE A 55 3.26 20.06 18.99
N ASP A 56 2.29 20.63 19.69
CA ASP A 56 2.23 22.08 19.97
C ASP A 56 2.94 22.35 21.30
N GLU A 57 4.13 22.95 21.23
CA GLU A 57 4.91 23.34 22.40
C GLU A 57 4.45 24.70 23.00
N GLY A 58 3.38 25.29 22.49
CA GLY A 58 2.90 26.63 22.81
C GLY A 58 3.69 27.72 22.07
N ASP A 59 3.22 28.97 22.18
CA ASP A 59 3.82 30.16 21.52
C ASP A 59 3.94 30.06 19.97
N ASN A 60 3.07 29.32 19.30
CA ASN A 60 3.05 29.01 17.85
C ASN A 60 4.27 28.20 17.36
N ASN A 61 4.89 27.43 18.22
CA ASN A 61 5.89 26.44 17.82
C ASN A 61 5.21 25.08 17.66
N GLU A 62 4.94 24.71 16.44
CA GLU A 62 4.51 23.36 16.07
C GLU A 62 5.73 22.57 15.63
N GLU A 63 5.94 21.40 16.18
CA GLU A 63 6.93 20.45 15.71
C GLU A 63 6.21 19.26 15.07
N THR A 64 6.44 19.06 13.77
CA THR A 64 5.88 17.94 13.02
C THR A 64 6.99 16.98 12.64
N SER A 65 6.83 15.73 12.99
CA SER A 65 7.73 14.63 12.63
C SER A 65 7.00 13.60 11.82
N ILE A 66 7.52 13.29 10.63
CA ILE A 66 6.98 12.25 9.75
C ILE A 66 8.04 11.17 9.59
N THR A 67 7.64 9.92 9.81
CA THR A 67 8.46 8.74 9.59
C THR A 67 7.75 7.82 8.61
N LEU A 68 8.41 7.48 7.50
CA LEU A 68 7.95 6.47 6.55
C LEU A 68 8.97 5.35 6.49
N ILE A 69 8.55 4.14 6.82
CA ILE A 69 9.33 2.91 6.65
C ILE A 69 8.69 2.13 5.50
N ARG A 70 9.40 2.04 4.38
CA ARG A 70 8.92 1.35 3.19
C ARG A 70 9.19 -0.14 3.28
N HIS A 71 8.26 -0.93 2.78
CA HIS A 71 8.54 -2.31 2.44
C HIS A 71 9.51 -2.35 1.25
N GLU A 72 10.55 -3.16 1.35
CA GLU A 72 11.53 -3.35 0.27
C GLU A 72 11.22 -4.65 -0.46
N PHE A 73 10.89 -4.55 -1.75
CA PHE A 73 10.68 -5.67 -2.66
C PHE A 73 12.00 -6.02 -3.35
N VAL A 74 12.27 -7.31 -3.48
CA VAL A 74 13.43 -7.82 -4.23
C VAL A 74 12.95 -8.40 -5.55
N PHE A 75 13.28 -7.72 -6.63
CA PHE A 75 12.96 -8.15 -7.99
C PHE A 75 14.14 -8.84 -8.62
N SER A 76 13.89 -9.90 -9.37
CA SER A 76 14.91 -10.67 -10.08
C SER A 76 14.40 -11.19 -11.43
N VAL A 77 15.31 -11.47 -12.35
CA VAL A 77 15.02 -12.11 -13.63
C VAL A 77 15.65 -13.49 -13.69
N ASN A 78 15.00 -14.40 -14.39
CA ASN A 78 15.48 -15.78 -14.58
C ASN A 78 16.66 -15.90 -15.56
N ASN A 79 16.90 -14.87 -16.38
CA ASN A 79 17.96 -14.81 -17.37
C ASN A 79 18.56 -13.40 -17.39
N ASP A 80 19.88 -13.29 -17.19
CA ASP A 80 20.62 -12.03 -17.14
C ASP A 80 21.36 -11.70 -18.47
N GLU A 81 20.95 -12.33 -19.58
CA GLU A 81 21.48 -12.01 -20.90
C GLU A 81 21.06 -10.62 -21.35
N GLY A 82 22.05 -9.81 -21.75
CA GLY A 82 21.82 -8.45 -22.26
C GLY A 82 21.80 -7.37 -21.18
N ALA A 83 21.27 -6.22 -21.54
CA ALA A 83 21.08 -5.11 -20.62
C ALA A 83 19.67 -5.21 -20.01
N ILE A 84 19.60 -5.37 -18.70
CA ILE A 84 18.35 -5.44 -17.96
C ILE A 84 18.00 -4.06 -17.39
N SER A 85 16.77 -3.61 -17.62
CA SER A 85 16.20 -2.40 -17.04
C SER A 85 14.82 -2.68 -16.45
N TRP A 86 14.52 -1.97 -15.36
CA TRP A 86 13.25 -2.05 -14.64
C TRP A 86 12.55 -0.70 -14.69
N ASP A 87 11.26 -0.72 -14.93
CA ASP A 87 10.31 0.38 -14.73
C ASP A 87 9.35 -0.07 -13.62
N PHE A 88 9.31 0.66 -12.50
CA PHE A 88 8.52 0.27 -11.34
C PHE A 88 7.06 0.75 -11.39
N GLY A 89 6.69 1.54 -12.40
CA GLY A 89 5.33 2.06 -12.54
C GLY A 89 5.03 3.26 -11.63
N ASP A 90 5.97 3.68 -10.78
CA ASP A 90 5.91 4.87 -9.93
C ASP A 90 6.69 6.07 -10.51
N GLY A 91 7.16 5.95 -11.75
CA GLY A 91 8.00 6.93 -12.44
C GLY A 91 9.49 6.78 -12.14
N THR A 92 9.89 5.77 -11.39
CA THR A 92 11.29 5.44 -11.13
C THR A 92 11.74 4.22 -11.92
N ALA A 93 13.05 4.05 -12.10
CA ALA A 93 13.64 2.98 -12.87
C ALA A 93 14.99 2.53 -12.28
N ALA A 94 15.36 1.27 -12.54
CA ALA A 94 16.67 0.70 -12.17
C ALA A 94 17.25 -0.16 -13.27
N SER A 95 18.50 -0.65 -13.08
CA SER A 95 19.16 -1.54 -14.01
C SER A 95 19.89 -2.63 -13.23
N GLY A 96 19.87 -3.87 -13.74
CA GLY A 96 20.49 -5.04 -13.14
C GLY A 96 19.58 -6.25 -13.17
N SER A 97 20.15 -7.45 -12.97
CA SER A 97 19.39 -8.71 -12.90
C SER A 97 18.59 -8.83 -11.60
N ASP A 98 19.13 -8.24 -10.54
CA ASP A 98 18.53 -8.20 -9.21
C ASP A 98 18.51 -6.76 -8.72
N VAL A 99 17.33 -6.28 -8.30
CA VAL A 99 17.14 -4.92 -7.82
C VAL A 99 16.25 -4.91 -6.59
N ILE A 100 16.44 -3.92 -5.72
CA ILE A 100 15.58 -3.68 -4.56
C ILE A 100 14.88 -2.36 -4.78
N HIS A 101 13.56 -2.33 -4.54
CA HIS A 101 12.77 -1.11 -4.65
C HIS A 101 11.70 -1.07 -3.56
N GLY A 102 11.40 0.15 -3.05
CA GLY A 102 10.32 0.44 -2.12
C GLY A 102 9.49 1.62 -2.63
N PHE A 103 8.20 1.46 -2.66
CA PHE A 103 7.25 2.47 -3.11
C PHE A 103 6.92 3.44 -1.97
N ASP A 104 6.77 4.72 -2.26
CA ASP A 104 6.45 5.74 -1.25
C ASP A 104 4.97 5.71 -0.83
N LEU A 105 4.10 5.35 -1.74
CA LEU A 105 2.65 5.44 -1.58
C LEU A 105 2.00 4.04 -1.65
N PRO A 106 0.89 3.79 -0.93
CA PRO A 106 0.11 2.57 -1.11
C PRO A 106 -0.47 2.51 -2.53
N GLY A 107 -0.58 1.31 -3.09
CA GLY A 107 -1.10 1.16 -4.44
C GLY A 107 -0.80 -0.19 -5.06
N ILE A 108 -1.32 -0.39 -6.28
CA ILE A 108 -1.02 -1.55 -7.11
C ILE A 108 -0.10 -1.09 -8.23
N TYR A 109 1.09 -1.67 -8.28
CA TYR A 109 2.13 -1.29 -9.23
C TYR A 109 2.40 -2.43 -10.21
N THR A 110 2.41 -2.08 -11.52
CA THR A 110 2.88 -2.98 -12.56
C THR A 110 4.36 -2.69 -12.82
N VAL A 111 5.20 -3.62 -12.41
CA VAL A 111 6.66 -3.52 -12.56
C VAL A 111 7.07 -4.26 -13.82
N THR A 112 7.74 -3.57 -14.74
CA THR A 112 8.16 -4.11 -16.02
C THR A 112 9.68 -4.28 -16.08
N ALA A 113 10.13 -5.52 -16.30
CA ALA A 113 11.52 -5.82 -16.65
C ALA A 113 11.69 -5.87 -18.17
N THR A 114 12.75 -5.27 -18.67
CA THR A 114 13.11 -5.29 -20.11
C THR A 114 14.54 -5.79 -20.25
N SER A 115 14.73 -6.86 -21.06
CA SER A 115 16.05 -7.33 -21.50
C SER A 115 16.32 -6.91 -22.93
N ILE A 116 17.46 -6.30 -23.18
CA ILE A 116 17.90 -5.86 -24.50
C ILE A 116 19.18 -6.58 -24.86
N THR A 117 19.12 -7.42 -25.87
CA THR A 117 20.29 -8.06 -26.50
C THR A 117 20.47 -7.51 -27.94
N PRO A 118 21.58 -7.79 -28.63
CA PRO A 118 21.74 -7.39 -30.02
C PRO A 118 20.66 -7.93 -30.97
N ASP A 119 20.06 -9.07 -30.61
CA ASP A 119 19.16 -9.83 -31.49
C ASP A 119 17.68 -9.69 -31.12
N LYS A 120 17.37 -9.38 -29.84
CA LYS A 120 15.99 -9.33 -29.34
C LYS A 120 15.80 -8.34 -28.20
N VAL A 121 14.55 -7.91 -28.02
CA VAL A 121 14.06 -7.21 -26.82
C VAL A 121 12.93 -8.05 -26.24
N GLU A 122 13.02 -8.34 -24.95
CA GLU A 122 12.02 -9.12 -24.21
C GLU A 122 11.54 -8.32 -23.00
N THR A 123 10.28 -8.44 -22.68
CA THR A 123 9.67 -7.80 -21.51
C THR A 123 8.91 -8.83 -20.67
N SER A 124 8.92 -8.62 -19.38
CA SER A 124 8.12 -9.40 -18.42
C SER A 124 7.59 -8.47 -17.34
N GLU A 125 6.38 -8.72 -16.88
CA GLU A 125 5.68 -7.88 -15.90
C GLU A 125 5.40 -8.69 -14.64
N VAL A 126 5.51 -8.02 -13.49
CA VAL A 126 5.04 -8.50 -12.19
C VAL A 126 4.19 -7.43 -11.55
N ILE A 127 3.18 -7.84 -10.81
CA ILE A 127 2.29 -6.93 -10.08
C ILE A 127 2.62 -7.04 -8.61
N VAL A 128 2.76 -5.91 -7.95
CA VAL A 128 2.91 -5.82 -6.49
C VAL A 128 1.85 -4.92 -5.90
N THR A 129 1.42 -5.26 -4.69
CA THR A 129 0.46 -4.49 -3.90
C THR A 129 1.18 -3.92 -2.69
N VAL A 130 1.02 -2.63 -2.46
CA VAL A 130 1.59 -1.90 -1.33
C VAL A 130 0.46 -1.37 -0.47
N ASP A 131 0.35 -1.92 0.74
CA ASP A 131 -0.58 -1.44 1.77
C ASP A 131 0.10 -0.41 2.67
N LEU A 132 -0.68 0.24 3.52
CA LEU A 132 -0.19 1.24 4.47
C LEU A 132 -0.81 1.00 5.85
N ASP A 133 0.05 0.82 6.85
CA ASP A 133 -0.32 0.96 8.26
C ASP A 133 0.17 2.32 8.74
N ALA A 134 -0.73 3.15 9.26
CA ALA A 134 -0.40 4.50 9.63
C ALA A 134 -0.86 4.84 11.06
N THR A 135 -0.06 5.66 11.73
CA THR A 135 -0.39 6.23 13.04
C THR A 135 -0.21 7.73 13.00
N ALA A 136 -1.12 8.48 13.63
CA ALA A 136 -0.98 9.90 13.85
C ALA A 136 -1.17 10.21 15.34
N GLU A 137 -0.25 10.97 15.92
CA GLU A 137 -0.37 11.52 17.26
C GLU A 137 -0.33 13.04 17.13
N ALA A 138 -1.41 13.71 17.55
CA ALA A 138 -1.52 15.14 17.48
C ALA A 138 -1.84 15.72 18.87
N ASP A 139 -1.00 16.62 19.34
CA ASP A 139 -1.15 17.39 20.58
C ASP A 139 -1.30 18.87 20.23
N ASN A 140 -2.22 19.18 19.31
CA ASN A 140 -2.42 20.53 18.76
C ASN A 140 -3.87 21.01 18.80
N MET A 141 -4.77 20.30 19.48
CA MET A 141 -6.17 20.66 19.57
C MET A 141 -6.34 21.84 20.53
N GLU A 142 -6.68 22.99 20.00
CA GLU A 142 -6.93 24.20 20.78
C GLU A 142 -8.41 24.41 21.11
N CYS A 143 -8.71 25.09 22.24
CA CYS A 143 -10.08 25.39 22.61
C CYS A 143 -10.73 26.41 21.65
N ALA A 144 -12.03 26.32 21.47
CA ALA A 144 -12.82 27.27 20.68
C ALA A 144 -12.72 28.73 21.20
N CYS A 145 -12.15 28.95 22.38
CA CYS A 145 -11.89 30.27 22.96
C CYS A 145 -10.58 30.90 22.48
N ALA A 146 -9.69 30.14 21.88
CA ALA A 146 -8.44 30.68 21.34
C ALA A 146 -8.72 31.46 20.04
N PRO A 147 -8.15 32.66 19.84
CA PRO A 147 -8.33 33.41 18.59
C PRO A 147 -7.75 32.70 17.36
N THR A 148 -6.90 31.74 17.61
CA THR A 148 -6.16 30.93 16.61
C THR A 148 -6.54 29.47 16.67
N GLY A 149 -7.69 29.15 17.34
CA GLY A 149 -8.14 27.76 17.51
C GLY A 149 -8.05 26.98 16.20
N LYS A 150 -7.29 25.90 16.23
CA LYS A 150 -7.09 25.00 15.09
C LYS A 150 -7.85 23.72 15.36
N ASP A 151 -8.50 23.24 14.33
CA ASP A 151 -9.01 21.89 14.33
C ASP A 151 -7.83 20.94 14.08
N THR A 152 -7.84 19.78 14.72
CA THR A 152 -6.89 18.73 14.40
C THR A 152 -7.33 18.03 13.12
N VAL A 153 -6.47 17.95 12.13
CA VAL A 153 -6.72 17.31 10.84
C VAL A 153 -5.73 16.18 10.64
N ILE A 154 -6.25 14.99 10.37
CA ILE A 154 -5.47 13.78 10.13
C ILE A 154 -5.72 13.35 8.68
N ASP A 155 -4.69 13.44 7.84
CA ASP A 155 -4.74 12.98 6.45
C ASP A 155 -4.64 11.45 6.42
N LEU A 156 -5.61 10.81 5.77
CA LEU A 156 -5.65 9.35 5.60
C LEU A 156 -4.84 8.86 4.39
N LEU A 157 -4.13 9.76 3.72
CA LEU A 157 -3.25 9.46 2.59
C LEU A 157 -3.96 8.73 1.43
N ALA A 158 -5.21 9.13 1.17
CA ALA A 158 -5.98 8.61 0.06
C ALA A 158 -5.37 9.00 -1.28
N GLN A 159 -5.56 8.15 -2.29
CA GLN A 159 -5.06 8.33 -3.65
C GLN A 159 -6.15 7.99 -4.66
N ASP A 160 -5.91 8.33 -5.91
CA ASP A 160 -6.77 7.95 -7.02
C ASP A 160 -6.93 6.43 -7.13
N GLY A 161 -8.13 5.98 -7.48
CA GLY A 161 -8.55 4.59 -7.50
C GLY A 161 -9.54 4.24 -6.38
N VAL A 162 -9.77 2.96 -6.18
CA VAL A 162 -10.63 2.44 -5.11
C VAL A 162 -9.77 2.01 -3.93
N MET A 163 -10.08 2.51 -2.75
CA MET A 163 -9.37 2.21 -1.51
C MET A 163 -10.35 1.86 -0.39
N SER A 164 -9.87 1.10 0.57
CA SER A 164 -10.56 0.84 1.83
C SER A 164 -9.70 1.30 2.99
N PHE A 165 -10.34 1.80 4.04
CA PHE A 165 -9.68 2.32 5.25
C PHE A 165 -10.32 1.67 6.48
N GLU A 166 -9.52 1.01 7.29
CA GLU A 166 -9.93 0.47 8.57
C GLU A 166 -9.05 1.07 9.65
N GLY A 167 -9.66 1.53 10.75
CA GLY A 167 -8.88 2.11 11.83
C GLY A 167 -9.72 2.67 12.95
N PHE A 168 -9.07 3.45 13.81
CA PHE A 168 -9.75 4.15 14.89
C PHE A 168 -9.18 5.54 15.13
N VAL A 169 -10.00 6.40 15.71
CA VAL A 169 -9.58 7.66 16.31
C VAL A 169 -9.76 7.55 17.81
N LYS A 170 -8.69 7.78 18.55
CA LYS A 170 -8.69 7.84 20.00
C LYS A 170 -8.46 9.28 20.45
N VAL A 171 -9.32 9.79 21.32
CA VAL A 171 -9.18 11.11 21.91
C VAL A 171 -8.99 10.93 23.41
N GLU A 172 -7.86 11.40 23.92
CA GLU A 172 -7.53 11.33 25.33
C GLU A 172 -7.66 12.72 25.98
N HIS A 173 -8.15 12.72 27.22
CA HIS A 173 -8.20 13.91 28.04
C HIS A 173 -6.88 14.01 28.82
N ASP A 174 -6.02 14.95 28.43
CA ASP A 174 -4.77 15.17 29.12
C ASP A 174 -4.82 16.31 30.14
N GLY A 175 -4.09 16.14 31.22
CA GLY A 175 -3.58 17.20 32.08
C GLY A 175 -4.39 17.59 33.28
N SER A 176 -5.59 17.06 33.53
CA SER A 176 -6.23 17.24 34.83
C SER A 176 -6.47 15.89 35.54
N SER A 177 -6.29 15.88 36.86
CA SER A 177 -6.67 14.74 37.70
C SER A 177 -8.21 14.57 37.83
N GLU A 178 -8.97 15.35 37.07
CA GLU A 178 -10.43 15.36 37.07
C GLU A 178 -10.92 14.82 35.73
N SER A 179 -11.64 13.69 35.78
CA SER A 179 -12.33 13.12 34.62
C SER A 179 -13.37 14.08 34.06
N CYS A 180 -13.68 13.97 32.75
CA CYS A 180 -14.81 14.64 32.12
C CYS A 180 -16.08 14.42 32.95
N SER A 181 -16.78 15.49 33.34
CA SER A 181 -17.90 15.42 34.25
C SER A 181 -19.03 16.35 33.81
N LEU A 182 -20.22 15.80 33.61
CA LEU A 182 -21.45 16.60 33.36
C LEU A 182 -21.88 17.47 34.51
N ARG A 183 -21.28 17.38 35.69
CA ARG A 183 -21.65 18.25 36.83
C ARG A 183 -21.04 19.64 36.71
N ASN A 184 -20.01 19.78 35.89
CA ASN A 184 -19.37 21.05 35.63
C ASN A 184 -19.37 21.25 34.09
N PRO A 185 -20.21 22.14 33.54
CA PRO A 185 -20.26 22.37 32.10
C PRO A 185 -18.95 22.90 31.50
N LEU A 186 -17.99 23.28 32.34
CA LEU A 186 -16.62 23.64 31.91
C LEU A 186 -15.71 22.41 31.75
N GLN A 187 -16.20 21.22 32.05
CA GLN A 187 -15.48 19.93 32.01
C GLN A 187 -16.22 18.89 31.16
N GLU A 188 -17.15 19.33 30.33
CA GLU A 188 -17.74 18.45 29.31
C GLU A 188 -16.72 18.16 28.24
N CYS A 189 -16.54 16.90 27.93
CA CYS A 189 -15.65 16.44 26.86
C CYS A 189 -16.50 16.19 25.63
N HIS A 190 -16.75 17.22 24.87
CA HIS A 190 -17.47 17.16 23.59
C HIS A 190 -16.45 17.06 22.44
N ILE A 191 -16.72 16.15 21.52
CA ILE A 191 -15.92 15.97 20.31
C ILE A 191 -16.83 15.74 19.12
N ARG A 192 -16.47 16.30 17.99
CA ARG A 192 -17.03 15.99 16.69
C ARG A 192 -15.93 15.40 15.81
N ILE A 193 -16.22 14.27 15.21
CA ILE A 193 -15.37 13.59 14.23
C ILE A 193 -16.02 13.72 12.87
N ILE A 194 -15.33 14.36 11.95
CA ILE A 194 -15.83 14.67 10.61
C ILE A 194 -14.91 14.02 9.59
N LEU A 195 -15.49 13.20 8.72
CA LEU A 195 -14.81 12.71 7.53
C LEU A 195 -14.95 13.74 6.43
N GLU A 196 -13.86 14.16 5.83
CA GLU A 196 -13.82 15.18 4.78
C GLU A 196 -13.16 14.62 3.53
N THR A 197 -13.86 14.75 2.40
CA THR A 197 -13.25 14.57 1.08
C THR A 197 -12.68 15.89 0.62
N THR A 198 -11.45 15.87 0.14
CA THR A 198 -10.76 17.05 -0.37
C THR A 198 -10.49 16.92 -1.87
N SER A 199 -10.40 18.05 -2.57
CA SER A 199 -9.91 18.10 -3.94
C SER A 199 -8.99 19.31 -4.11
N SER A 200 -7.76 19.05 -4.53
CA SER A 200 -6.71 20.07 -4.64
C SER A 200 -6.52 20.89 -3.36
N GLY A 201 -6.62 20.22 -2.19
CA GLY A 201 -6.47 20.83 -0.86
C GLY A 201 -7.70 21.60 -0.35
N ASN A 202 -8.83 21.54 -1.04
CA ASN A 202 -10.09 22.17 -0.57
C ASN A 202 -11.10 21.08 -0.22
N VAL A 203 -11.79 21.25 0.91
CA VAL A 203 -12.89 20.36 1.31
C VAL A 203 -14.05 20.50 0.33
N ILE A 204 -14.48 19.41 -0.28
CA ILE A 204 -15.59 19.32 -1.23
C ILE A 204 -16.81 18.61 -0.67
N ALA A 205 -16.61 17.71 0.30
CA ALA A 205 -17.68 17.00 1.00
C ALA A 205 -17.30 16.79 2.48
N GLN A 206 -18.32 16.68 3.34
CA GLN A 206 -18.16 16.43 4.77
C GLN A 206 -19.25 15.48 5.24
N ASP A 207 -18.89 14.52 6.08
CA ASP A 207 -19.81 13.63 6.78
C ASP A 207 -19.45 13.60 8.27
N VAL A 208 -20.44 13.86 9.14
CA VAL A 208 -20.25 13.84 10.60
C VAL A 208 -20.39 12.40 11.07
N MET A 209 -19.29 11.77 11.40
CA MET A 209 -19.24 10.38 11.85
C MET A 209 -19.59 10.24 13.33
N PHE A 210 -19.22 11.24 14.13
CA PHE A 210 -19.52 11.28 15.57
C PHE A 210 -19.70 12.73 16.03
N ASP A 211 -20.68 12.98 16.90
CA ASP A 211 -20.95 14.29 17.52
C ASP A 211 -21.64 14.08 18.86
N ASP A 212 -20.87 13.94 19.92
CA ASP A 212 -21.43 13.72 21.27
C ASP A 212 -20.46 14.13 22.39
N THR A 213 -20.98 14.12 23.61
CA THR A 213 -20.26 14.38 24.85
C THR A 213 -19.90 13.05 25.52
N PHE A 214 -18.62 12.81 25.77
CA PHE A 214 -18.17 11.63 26.48
C PHE A 214 -17.73 11.95 27.92
N ARG A 215 -17.74 10.92 28.78
CA ARG A 215 -17.53 11.06 30.24
C ARG A 215 -16.33 10.26 30.76
N SER A 216 -15.70 9.51 29.90
CA SER A 216 -14.49 8.78 30.20
C SER A 216 -13.26 9.66 29.99
N ASN A 217 -12.09 9.21 30.44
CA ASN A 217 -10.84 9.92 30.14
C ASN A 217 -10.41 9.73 28.69
N GLU A 218 -11.05 8.81 27.99
CA GLU A 218 -10.77 8.52 26.59
C GLU A 218 -12.08 8.22 25.85
N LEU A 219 -12.09 8.53 24.57
CA LEU A 219 -13.05 8.09 23.58
C LEU A 219 -12.30 7.35 22.50
N VAL A 220 -12.79 6.19 22.08
CA VAL A 220 -12.33 5.47 20.90
C VAL A 220 -13.50 5.38 19.93
N PHE A 221 -13.25 5.77 18.69
CA PHE A 221 -14.19 5.70 17.59
C PHE A 221 -13.58 4.88 16.46
N ASP A 222 -14.11 3.69 16.23
CA ASP A 222 -13.69 2.82 15.13
C ASP A 222 -14.36 3.25 13.83
N PHE A 223 -13.63 3.19 12.71
CA PHE A 223 -14.16 3.43 11.38
C PHE A 223 -13.73 2.31 10.43
N ASP A 224 -14.61 2.04 9.48
CA ASP A 224 -14.43 1.08 8.40
C ASP A 224 -15.09 1.67 7.15
N LEU A 225 -14.29 2.02 6.17
CA LEU A 225 -14.68 2.73 4.96
C LEU A 225 -14.30 1.87 3.76
N ASP A 226 -15.26 1.09 3.28
CA ASP A 226 -15.07 0.19 2.15
C ASP A 226 -15.35 0.88 0.82
N GLU A 227 -14.62 0.45 -0.21
CA GLU A 227 -14.88 0.80 -1.62
C GLU A 227 -14.98 2.32 -1.87
N MET A 228 -14.13 3.11 -1.22
CA MET A 228 -14.01 4.55 -1.48
C MET A 228 -13.34 4.77 -2.84
N GLU A 229 -13.93 5.62 -3.68
CA GLU A 229 -13.40 6.00 -4.99
C GLU A 229 -12.85 7.43 -4.95
N PHE A 230 -11.64 7.62 -5.47
CA PHE A 230 -10.99 8.92 -5.54
C PHE A 230 -10.56 9.21 -6.97
N GLU A 231 -10.71 10.48 -7.39
CA GLU A 231 -10.16 11.00 -8.63
C GLU A 231 -8.76 11.61 -8.38
N ASP A 232 -8.01 11.85 -9.46
CA ASP A 232 -6.69 12.49 -9.36
C ASP A 232 -6.78 13.86 -8.63
N GLY A 233 -6.00 13.99 -7.56
CA GLY A 233 -5.96 15.15 -6.69
C GLY A 233 -7.07 15.22 -5.64
N GLU A 234 -7.86 14.17 -5.48
CA GLU A 234 -8.75 13.98 -4.33
C GLU A 234 -8.00 13.33 -3.17
N GLY A 235 -8.47 13.60 -1.96
CA GLY A 235 -7.92 13.07 -0.71
C GLY A 235 -9.01 12.86 0.33
N LEU A 236 -8.67 12.15 1.39
CA LEU A 236 -9.54 11.87 2.52
C LEU A 236 -8.83 12.25 3.82
N GLN A 237 -9.54 12.96 4.70
CA GLN A 237 -9.02 13.35 6.00
C GLN A 237 -10.09 13.25 7.08
N ILE A 238 -9.65 13.06 8.32
CA ILE A 238 -10.49 13.16 9.51
C ILE A 238 -10.20 14.50 10.17
N ARG A 239 -11.25 15.30 10.40
CA ARG A 239 -11.16 16.52 11.18
C ARG A 239 -11.81 16.32 12.54
N LEU A 240 -11.09 16.69 13.60
CA LEU A 240 -11.54 16.66 14.98
C LEU A 240 -11.82 18.07 15.44
N GLU A 241 -13.04 18.31 15.90
CA GLU A 241 -13.49 19.60 16.44
C GLU A 241 -13.98 19.45 17.87
N THR A 242 -13.75 20.47 18.68
CA THR A 242 -14.36 20.60 20.00
C THR A 242 -14.88 22.02 20.20
N ASP A 243 -16.02 22.16 20.87
CA ASP A 243 -16.56 23.42 21.31
C ASP A 243 -16.25 23.75 22.78
N GLN A 244 -15.33 23.01 23.37
CA GLN A 244 -14.93 23.20 24.76
C GLN A 244 -14.15 24.50 24.97
N ILE A 245 -14.23 24.99 26.22
CA ILE A 245 -13.61 26.24 26.62
C ILE A 245 -12.11 26.03 26.95
N ARG A 246 -11.63 24.79 27.02
CA ARG A 246 -10.24 24.45 27.38
C ARG A 246 -9.74 23.27 26.58
N ASP A 247 -8.48 23.35 26.15
CA ASP A 247 -7.76 22.28 25.47
C ASP A 247 -7.32 21.19 26.41
N TRP A 248 -7.89 20.03 26.23
CA TRP A 248 -7.56 18.90 27.06
C TRP A 248 -7.55 17.59 26.27
N HIS A 249 -7.57 17.64 24.96
CA HIS A 249 -7.65 16.47 24.12
C HIS A 249 -6.33 16.24 23.38
N LYS A 250 -5.88 14.99 23.41
CA LYS A 250 -4.75 14.51 22.61
C LYS A 250 -5.28 13.46 21.66
N PRO A 251 -5.66 13.84 20.44
CA PRO A 251 -6.14 12.88 19.47
C PRO A 251 -5.01 12.00 18.97
N THR A 252 -5.30 10.70 18.88
CA THR A 252 -4.47 9.74 18.17
C THR A 252 -5.33 9.01 17.15
N ALA A 253 -4.77 8.66 16.01
CA ALA A 253 -5.42 7.87 15.01
C ALA A 253 -4.49 6.77 14.53
N GLU A 254 -5.07 5.60 14.28
CA GLU A 254 -4.39 4.47 13.67
C GLU A 254 -5.32 3.91 12.59
N TRP A 255 -4.80 3.67 11.42
CA TRP A 255 -5.57 3.12 10.29
C TRP A 255 -4.69 2.29 9.40
N SER A 256 -5.32 1.47 8.56
CA SER A 256 -4.68 0.78 7.46
C SER A 256 -5.41 1.06 6.15
N ASN A 257 -4.67 1.15 5.06
CA ASN A 257 -5.21 1.34 3.73
C ASN A 257 -4.95 0.09 2.92
N THR A 258 -5.96 -0.37 2.18
CA THR A 258 -5.74 -1.31 1.08
C THR A 258 -5.26 -0.57 -0.16
N ALA A 259 -4.48 -1.26 -0.99
CA ALA A 259 -4.01 -0.69 -2.25
C ALA A 259 -5.19 -0.30 -3.15
N PRO A 260 -5.08 0.77 -3.96
CA PRO A 260 -6.08 1.12 -4.95
C PRO A 260 -6.33 -0.06 -5.89
N ILE A 261 -7.59 -0.37 -6.16
CA ILE A 261 -7.97 -1.39 -7.14
C ILE A 261 -8.04 -0.67 -8.48
N SER A 262 -7.09 -0.94 -9.38
CA SER A 262 -7.19 -0.46 -10.76
C SER A 262 -8.42 -1.06 -11.41
N MET A 263 -9.38 -0.24 -11.77
CA MET A 263 -10.43 -0.66 -12.70
C MET A 263 -9.78 -0.81 -14.08
N VAL A 264 -9.62 -2.05 -14.56
CA VAL A 264 -9.16 -2.40 -15.90
C VAL A 264 -10.30 -2.21 -16.90
#